data_e4c02e8ed54f4c25c1265d391e96f6b1
#
_entry.id   e4c02e8ed54f4c25c1265d391e96f6b1
#
_cell.length_a   1.000
_cell.length_b   1.000
_cell.length_c   1.000
_cell.angle_alpha   90.00
_cell.angle_beta   90.00
_cell.angle_gamma   90.00
#
_symmetry.space_group_name_H-M   'P 1'
#
loop_
_entity.id
_entity.type
_entity.pdbx_description
1 polymer ?
#
loop_
_entity_poly.entity_id
_entity_poly.type
_entity_poly.pdbx_seq_one_letter_code
_entity_poly.pdbx_strand_id
1 'polypeptide(L)'
;TKRYELADMENYNDLFVVYNSGGKLNGVKEAIFRENLVQYDGRWNYNMNTDFRPRSHINAGIKCYPTANYVNYFGMANGYPIKDMTKADAESGYDPKYPWKNRDPRFYKDIIFDGEWCGETGNGQYCQLYTNGADSEEKDPQKGCFTGYMNSKLCLKIVNNANVRGAHYAVLSLMRLADVYLMYSEATAVGYGSPQSKASSF
;
A
#
# COMPACT_ATOMS: atom_id res chain seq x y z
N THR A 1 10.93 -28.04 5.65
CA THR A 1 10.94 -26.57 5.39
C THR A 1 9.71 -26.24 4.57
N LYS A 2 8.80 -25.42 5.10
CA LYS A 2 7.64 -24.92 4.35
C LYS A 2 8.16 -24.12 3.16
N ARG A 3 7.70 -24.47 1.96
CA ARG A 3 8.10 -23.79 0.71
C ARG A 3 7.50 -22.37 0.66
N TYR A 4 6.28 -22.21 1.14
CA TYR A 4 5.56 -20.94 1.18
C TYR A 4 5.08 -20.65 2.60
N GLU A 5 5.03 -19.35 2.96
CA GLU A 5 4.64 -18.87 4.27
C GLU A 5 4.10 -17.44 4.13
N LEU A 6 3.04 -17.09 4.86
CA LEU A 6 2.51 -15.72 4.86
C LEU A 6 3.56 -14.76 5.41
N ALA A 7 3.68 -13.60 4.80
CA ALA A 7 4.46 -12.51 5.35
C ALA A 7 3.70 -11.91 6.54
N ASP A 8 4.43 -11.59 7.60
CA ASP A 8 3.87 -10.78 8.66
C ASP A 8 3.72 -9.30 8.22
N MET A 9 2.97 -8.52 8.99
CA MET A 9 2.71 -7.11 8.64
C MET A 9 3.96 -6.23 8.73
N GLU A 10 5.00 -6.64 9.45
CA GLU A 10 6.26 -5.92 9.50
C GLU A 10 6.96 -5.98 8.14
N ASN A 11 7.02 -7.16 7.53
CA ASN A 11 7.68 -7.44 6.25
C ASN A 11 6.73 -7.35 5.03
N TYR A 12 5.49 -6.90 5.22
CA TYR A 12 4.48 -6.84 4.17
C TYR A 12 4.94 -6.08 2.91
N ASN A 13 5.66 -4.98 3.07
CA ASN A 13 6.13 -4.17 1.95
C ASN A 13 7.18 -4.89 1.10
N ASP A 14 7.90 -5.86 1.66
CA ASP A 14 8.92 -6.65 0.96
C ASP A 14 8.31 -7.58 -0.11
N LEU A 15 6.99 -7.78 -0.06
CA LEU A 15 6.24 -8.45 -1.13
C LEU A 15 6.21 -7.65 -2.45
N PHE A 16 6.36 -6.34 -2.37
CA PHE A 16 6.12 -5.41 -3.46
C PHE A 16 7.35 -4.59 -3.87
N VAL A 17 8.44 -4.71 -3.11
CA VAL A 17 9.66 -3.94 -3.33
C VAL A 17 10.89 -4.82 -3.14
N VAL A 18 11.86 -4.71 -4.03
CA VAL A 18 13.19 -5.31 -3.88
C VAL A 18 14.25 -4.23 -3.74
N TYR A 19 15.23 -4.49 -2.88
CA TYR A 19 16.28 -3.54 -2.51
C TYR A 19 17.56 -3.69 -3.34
N ASN A 20 17.59 -4.61 -4.29
CA ASN A 20 18.76 -4.82 -5.12
C ASN A 20 18.40 -5.10 -6.57
N SER A 21 19.33 -4.83 -7.48
CA SER A 21 19.18 -5.04 -8.92
C SER A 21 19.05 -6.51 -9.34
N GLY A 22 19.28 -7.46 -8.43
CA GLY A 22 19.16 -8.89 -8.70
C GLY A 22 17.73 -9.41 -8.67
N GLY A 23 16.75 -8.58 -8.34
CA GLY A 23 15.33 -8.91 -8.38
C GLY A 23 14.89 -10.03 -7.42
N LYS A 24 15.69 -10.37 -6.42
CA LYS A 24 15.30 -11.37 -5.42
C LYS A 24 14.48 -10.72 -4.31
N LEU A 25 13.31 -11.29 -4.02
CA LEU A 25 12.57 -10.96 -2.81
C LEU A 25 13.33 -11.53 -1.60
N ASN A 26 13.85 -10.64 -0.77
CA ASN A 26 14.67 -11.03 0.37
C ASN A 26 13.84 -11.74 1.44
N GLY A 27 13.95 -13.07 1.51
CA GLY A 27 13.36 -13.87 2.58
C GLY A 27 11.85 -14.02 2.55
N VAL A 28 11.12 -13.35 1.69
CA VAL A 28 9.66 -13.42 1.62
C VAL A 28 9.25 -14.68 0.86
N LYS A 29 8.53 -15.57 1.55
CA LYS A 29 8.06 -16.85 1.01
C LYS A 29 6.60 -16.82 0.56
N GLU A 30 5.93 -15.71 0.66
CA GLU A 30 4.51 -15.60 0.31
C GLU A 30 4.26 -15.54 -1.19
N ALA A 31 5.17 -14.93 -1.97
CA ALA A 31 5.03 -14.80 -3.40
C ALA A 31 5.19 -16.15 -4.10
N ILE A 32 4.12 -16.63 -4.74
CA ILE A 32 4.09 -17.89 -5.51
C ILE A 32 4.49 -17.62 -6.96
N PHE A 33 3.88 -16.60 -7.56
CA PHE A 33 4.16 -16.17 -8.92
C PHE A 33 4.25 -14.65 -8.98
N ARG A 34 5.34 -14.15 -9.54
CA ARG A 34 5.62 -12.73 -9.69
C ARG A 34 6.22 -12.43 -11.04
N GLU A 35 6.11 -11.20 -11.46
CA GLU A 35 6.87 -10.71 -12.59
C GLU A 35 8.37 -10.76 -12.27
N ASN A 36 9.15 -11.35 -13.16
CA ASN A 36 10.60 -11.21 -13.11
C ASN A 36 10.96 -9.79 -13.54
N LEU A 37 11.61 -9.07 -12.63
CA LEU A 37 12.21 -7.78 -12.99
C LEU A 37 13.33 -8.03 -13.99
N VAL A 38 12.97 -8.19 -15.24
CA VAL A 38 13.94 -8.11 -16.33
C VAL A 38 14.32 -6.63 -16.39
N GLN A 39 15.59 -6.38 -16.23
CA GLN A 39 16.18 -5.06 -16.42
C GLN A 39 16.07 -4.70 -17.91
N TYR A 40 14.86 -4.40 -18.35
CA TYR A 40 14.62 -3.91 -19.67
C TYR A 40 14.84 -2.40 -19.64
N ASP A 41 16.01 -1.98 -20.06
CA ASP A 41 16.37 -0.60 -20.39
C ASP A 41 16.25 0.44 -19.23
N GLY A 42 16.30 0.01 -17.99
CA GLY A 42 16.35 0.89 -16.82
C GLY A 42 15.09 1.73 -16.56
N ARG A 43 14.09 1.73 -17.43
CA ARG A 43 12.98 2.69 -17.38
C ARG A 43 11.80 2.25 -16.54
N TRP A 44 11.45 0.98 -16.53
CA TRP A 44 10.24 0.50 -15.83
C TRP A 44 10.34 0.60 -14.32
N ASN A 45 11.42 0.17 -13.74
CA ASN A 45 11.62 0.17 -12.30
C ASN A 45 11.82 1.58 -11.73
N TYR A 46 12.39 2.47 -12.51
CA TYR A 46 12.69 3.83 -12.11
C TYR A 46 11.44 4.72 -12.06
N ASN A 47 10.58 4.63 -13.06
CA ASN A 47 9.42 5.49 -13.19
C ASN A 47 8.34 5.18 -12.16
N MET A 48 8.08 3.90 -11.84
CA MET A 48 7.09 3.54 -10.83
C MET A 48 7.44 4.12 -9.46
N ASN A 49 8.71 4.08 -9.07
CA ASN A 49 9.15 4.63 -7.80
C ASN A 49 9.02 6.16 -7.72
N THR A 50 9.18 6.87 -8.82
CA THR A 50 9.08 8.34 -8.86
C THR A 50 7.65 8.82 -9.02
N ASP A 51 6.82 8.08 -9.73
CA ASP A 51 5.45 8.47 -10.04
C ASP A 51 4.47 8.29 -8.85
N PHE A 52 4.90 7.61 -7.79
CA PHE A 52 4.09 7.36 -6.58
C PHE A 52 4.48 8.20 -5.36
N ARG A 53 5.42 9.13 -5.49
CA ARG A 53 5.92 9.93 -4.35
C ARG A 53 5.21 11.27 -4.22
N PRO A 54 5.05 11.78 -2.99
CA PRO A 54 4.57 13.13 -2.77
C PRO A 54 5.45 14.16 -3.49
N ARG A 55 4.82 15.16 -4.07
CA ARG A 55 5.50 16.19 -4.86
C ARG A 55 6.48 17.02 -4.04
N SER A 56 6.09 17.38 -2.82
CA SER A 56 6.92 18.16 -1.90
C SER A 56 8.27 17.52 -1.60
N HIS A 57 8.39 16.21 -1.76
CA HIS A 57 9.58 15.44 -1.45
C HIS A 57 10.52 15.27 -2.65
N ILE A 58 9.98 15.28 -3.86
CA ILE A 58 10.75 15.16 -5.09
C ILE A 58 10.02 15.94 -6.19
N ASN A 59 10.79 16.58 -7.05
CA ASN A 59 10.24 17.26 -8.23
C ASN A 59 9.80 16.23 -9.30
N ALA A 60 9.04 15.21 -8.93
CA ALA A 60 8.50 14.19 -9.80
C ALA A 60 6.98 14.29 -9.85
N GLY A 61 6.42 14.02 -10.99
CA GLY A 61 4.97 14.00 -11.15
C GLY A 61 4.39 12.72 -10.59
N ILE A 62 3.38 12.83 -9.76
CA ILE A 62 2.56 11.72 -9.32
C ILE A 62 1.44 11.55 -10.31
N LYS A 63 1.13 10.31 -10.66
CA LYS A 63 0.11 10.01 -11.68
C LYS A 63 -0.87 8.93 -11.29
N CYS A 64 -0.72 8.33 -10.10
CA CYS A 64 -1.56 7.23 -9.64
C CYS A 64 -2.07 7.52 -8.24
N TYR A 65 -3.32 7.93 -8.16
CA TYR A 65 -4.00 8.21 -6.90
C TYR A 65 -5.09 7.18 -6.67
N PRO A 66 -5.13 6.52 -5.50
CA PRO A 66 -6.28 5.71 -5.14
C PRO A 66 -7.50 6.62 -4.95
N THR A 67 -8.64 6.16 -5.39
CA THR A 67 -9.91 6.86 -5.13
C THR A 67 -10.29 6.71 -3.66
N ALA A 68 -11.05 7.66 -3.12
CA ALA A 68 -11.57 7.57 -1.75
C ALA A 68 -12.38 6.28 -1.56
N ASN A 69 -13.19 5.87 -2.55
CA ASN A 69 -13.93 4.61 -2.49
C ASN A 69 -13.02 3.39 -2.32
N TYR A 70 -11.92 3.33 -3.05
CA TYR A 70 -10.93 2.25 -2.88
C TYR A 70 -10.32 2.27 -1.47
N VAL A 71 -9.95 3.45 -0.97
CA VAL A 71 -9.39 3.61 0.37
C VAL A 71 -10.37 3.17 1.46
N ASN A 72 -11.67 3.33 1.24
CA ASN A 72 -12.71 2.93 2.18
C ASN A 72 -12.86 1.42 2.32
N TYR A 73 -12.44 0.62 1.32
CA TYR A 73 -12.39 -0.84 1.44
C TYR A 73 -11.38 -1.34 2.46
N PHE A 74 -10.39 -0.54 2.83
CA PHE A 74 -9.60 -0.81 4.01
C PHE A 74 -10.47 -0.53 5.24
N GLY A 75 -11.04 -1.55 5.84
CA GLY A 75 -11.88 -1.42 7.02
C GLY A 75 -11.12 -0.94 8.27
N MET A 76 -11.63 -1.31 9.42
CA MET A 76 -11.04 -1.02 10.72
C MET A 76 -10.15 -2.18 11.21
N ALA A 77 -9.26 -1.91 12.15
CA ALA A 77 -8.34 -2.92 12.70
C ALA A 77 -9.03 -4.11 13.39
N ASN A 78 -10.29 -3.93 13.81
CA ASN A 78 -11.10 -5.00 14.36
C ASN A 78 -11.82 -5.87 13.31
N GLY A 79 -11.57 -5.63 12.02
CA GLY A 79 -12.12 -6.39 10.91
C GLY A 79 -13.48 -5.88 10.39
N TYR A 80 -14.09 -4.91 11.05
CA TYR A 80 -15.36 -4.34 10.57
C TYR A 80 -15.16 -3.39 9.39
N PRO A 81 -16.06 -3.41 8.41
CA PRO A 81 -16.06 -2.45 7.30
C PRO A 81 -16.52 -1.07 7.79
N ILE A 82 -16.11 -0.03 7.07
CA ILE A 82 -16.68 1.31 7.23
C ILE A 82 -17.96 1.39 6.41
N LYS A 83 -19.10 1.48 7.07
CA LYS A 83 -20.42 1.50 6.44
C LYS A 83 -20.78 2.86 5.86
N ASP A 84 -20.41 3.93 6.57
CA ASP A 84 -20.69 5.32 6.19
C ASP A 84 -19.55 6.21 6.67
N MET A 85 -18.84 6.82 5.72
CA MET A 85 -17.69 7.70 6.00
C MET A 85 -18.07 9.04 6.64
N THR A 86 -19.35 9.38 6.67
CA THR A 86 -19.84 10.65 7.21
C THR A 86 -20.28 10.56 8.68
N LYS A 87 -20.39 9.33 9.21
CA LYS A 87 -20.93 9.08 10.54
C LYS A 87 -20.00 8.22 11.39
N ALA A 88 -19.96 8.54 12.68
CA ALA A 88 -19.33 7.66 13.65
C ALA A 88 -20.13 6.36 13.80
N ASP A 89 -19.42 5.25 13.92
CA ASP A 89 -19.99 3.91 14.11
C ASP A 89 -19.32 3.23 15.30
N ALA A 90 -20.08 3.01 16.36
CA ALA A 90 -19.57 2.39 17.57
C ALA A 90 -19.17 0.92 17.39
N GLU A 91 -19.77 0.20 16.45
CA GLU A 91 -19.47 -1.22 16.18
C GLU A 91 -18.10 -1.37 15.54
N SER A 92 -17.82 -0.61 14.49
CA SER A 92 -16.54 -0.62 13.80
C SER A 92 -15.48 0.23 14.52
N GLY A 93 -15.91 1.19 15.35
CA GLY A 93 -15.04 2.16 16.00
C GLY A 93 -14.57 3.27 15.04
N TYR A 94 -15.21 3.42 13.87
CA TYR A 94 -14.92 4.49 12.94
C TYR A 94 -15.45 5.83 13.44
N ASP A 95 -14.63 6.88 13.31
CA ASP A 95 -15.02 8.27 13.61
C ASP A 95 -14.53 9.18 12.46
N PRO A 96 -15.45 9.87 11.73
CA PRO A 96 -15.09 10.78 10.65
C PRO A 96 -14.21 11.96 11.07
N LYS A 97 -14.18 12.28 12.37
CA LYS A 97 -13.27 13.28 12.93
C LYS A 97 -11.80 12.80 12.93
N TYR A 98 -11.60 11.49 12.97
CA TYR A 98 -10.29 10.85 12.95
C TYR A 98 -10.26 9.71 11.92
N PRO A 99 -10.44 9.99 10.64
CA PRO A 99 -10.75 8.99 9.60
C PRO A 99 -9.65 7.97 9.36
N TRP A 100 -8.44 8.25 9.84
CA TRP A 100 -7.28 7.37 9.67
C TRP A 100 -6.89 6.60 10.92
N LYS A 101 -7.62 6.80 12.04
CA LYS A 101 -7.33 6.13 13.30
C LYS A 101 -7.87 4.70 13.28
N ASN A 102 -7.08 3.76 13.82
CA ASN A 102 -7.48 2.35 14.00
C ASN A 102 -7.96 1.65 12.71
N ARG A 103 -7.38 2.02 11.56
CA ARG A 103 -7.67 1.37 10.27
C ARG A 103 -6.99 0.01 10.19
N ASP A 104 -7.44 -0.82 9.25
CA ASP A 104 -6.75 -2.05 8.84
C ASP A 104 -5.24 -1.79 8.71
N PRO A 105 -4.37 -2.66 9.26
CA PRO A 105 -2.91 -2.47 9.17
C PRO A 105 -2.39 -2.27 7.75
N ARG A 106 -3.04 -2.89 6.74
CA ARG A 106 -2.68 -2.71 5.31
C ARG A 106 -2.92 -1.29 4.82
N PHE A 107 -3.89 -0.58 5.38
CA PHE A 107 -4.10 0.84 5.06
C PHE A 107 -2.80 1.64 5.28
N TYR A 108 -2.17 1.49 6.44
CA TYR A 108 -0.94 2.21 6.76
C TYR A 108 0.29 1.76 5.94
N LYS A 109 0.22 0.60 5.30
CA LYS A 109 1.29 0.08 4.42
C LYS A 109 1.09 0.50 2.97
N ASP A 110 -0.15 0.52 2.51
CA ASP A 110 -0.49 0.69 1.10
C ASP A 110 -0.84 2.13 0.72
N ILE A 111 -1.27 2.96 1.70
CA ILE A 111 -1.82 4.29 1.46
C ILE A 111 -0.99 5.36 2.18
N ILE A 112 -0.76 6.48 1.50
CA ILE A 112 -0.30 7.73 2.08
C ILE A 112 -1.52 8.64 2.23
N PHE A 113 -1.71 9.19 3.42
CA PHE A 113 -2.82 10.09 3.77
C PHE A 113 -2.28 11.43 4.28
N ASP A 114 -3.15 12.41 4.42
CA ASP A 114 -2.77 13.73 4.90
C ASP A 114 -2.16 13.70 6.31
N GLY A 115 -1.06 14.43 6.49
CA GLY A 115 -0.33 14.47 7.75
C GLY A 115 0.53 13.25 8.05
N GLU A 116 0.66 12.29 7.13
CA GLU A 116 1.57 11.16 7.31
C GLU A 116 3.03 11.56 7.07
N TRP A 117 3.92 11.01 7.90
CA TRP A 117 5.35 11.19 7.71
C TRP A 117 5.88 10.35 6.54
N CYS A 118 6.55 10.99 5.61
CA CYS A 118 7.21 10.35 4.49
C CYS A 118 8.68 10.77 4.42
N GLY A 119 9.58 9.78 4.37
CA GLY A 119 11.03 9.99 4.34
C GLY A 119 11.75 9.28 5.48
N GLU A 120 13.07 9.35 5.46
CA GLU A 120 13.92 8.81 6.51
C GLU A 120 13.84 9.67 7.78
N THR A 121 14.15 9.06 8.92
CA THR A 121 14.26 9.79 10.19
C THR A 121 15.28 10.93 10.05
N GLY A 122 14.85 12.15 10.31
CA GLY A 122 15.67 13.37 10.18
C GLY A 122 15.76 13.95 8.76
N ASN A 123 15.21 13.27 7.73
CA ASN A 123 15.21 13.74 6.34
C ASN A 123 13.89 13.43 5.62
N GLY A 124 12.79 13.61 6.30
CA GLY A 124 11.45 13.48 5.76
C GLY A 124 10.60 14.68 6.08
N GLN A 125 9.35 14.64 5.67
CA GLN A 125 8.36 15.65 6.00
C GLN A 125 6.95 15.07 6.02
N TYR A 126 6.03 15.80 6.62
CA TYR A 126 4.62 15.43 6.61
C TYR A 126 3.99 15.75 5.27
N CYS A 127 3.22 14.79 4.74
CA CYS A 127 2.43 15.00 3.54
C CYS A 127 1.33 16.03 3.79
N GLN A 128 1.15 16.94 2.84
CA GLN A 128 0.17 18.03 2.89
C GLN A 128 -0.84 17.84 1.76
N LEU A 129 -1.74 16.88 1.92
CA LEU A 129 -2.75 16.48 0.91
C LEU A 129 -4.09 17.24 1.08
N TYR A 130 -4.20 18.09 2.10
CA TYR A 130 -5.37 18.95 2.31
C TYR A 130 -5.46 20.04 1.24
N THR A 131 -6.64 20.62 1.08
CA THR A 131 -6.90 21.71 0.13
C THR A 131 -5.89 22.85 0.26
N ASN A 132 -5.23 23.21 -0.82
CA ASN A 132 -4.08 24.13 -0.88
C ASN A 132 -2.81 23.68 -0.14
N GLY A 133 -2.74 22.44 0.32
CA GLY A 133 -1.50 21.85 0.85
C GLY A 133 -0.43 21.69 -0.25
N ALA A 134 0.83 21.56 0.13
CA ALA A 134 1.95 21.53 -0.81
C ALA A 134 1.88 20.36 -1.82
N ASP A 135 1.19 19.27 -1.46
CA ASP A 135 1.02 18.06 -2.27
C ASP A 135 -0.36 17.99 -2.95
N SER A 136 -1.22 19.00 -2.79
CA SER A 136 -2.57 19.04 -3.38
C SER A 136 -2.59 19.51 -4.83
N GLU A 137 -3.65 19.17 -5.55
CA GLU A 137 -3.92 19.62 -6.92
C GLU A 137 -4.02 21.14 -7.00
N GLU A 138 -4.67 21.78 -6.04
CA GLU A 138 -4.86 23.23 -6.03
C GLU A 138 -3.53 23.97 -5.98
N LYS A 139 -2.52 23.38 -5.35
CA LYS A 139 -1.17 23.97 -5.30
C LYS A 139 -0.37 23.69 -6.56
N ASP A 140 -0.54 22.53 -7.16
CA ASP A 140 0.07 22.17 -8.43
C ASP A 140 -0.87 21.31 -9.28
N PRO A 141 -1.62 21.94 -10.21
CA PRO A 141 -2.56 21.22 -11.08
C PRO A 141 -1.95 20.16 -11.99
N GLN A 142 -0.63 20.15 -12.14
CA GLN A 142 0.05 19.16 -12.99
C GLN A 142 0.57 17.96 -12.22
N LYS A 143 0.90 18.12 -10.94
CA LYS A 143 1.64 17.13 -10.16
C LYS A 143 1.06 16.87 -8.76
N GLY A 144 0.12 17.70 -8.33
CA GLY A 144 -0.51 17.56 -7.03
C GLY A 144 -1.52 16.41 -6.98
N CYS A 145 -1.85 15.97 -5.79
CA CYS A 145 -2.78 14.87 -5.54
C CYS A 145 -4.23 15.32 -5.72
N PHE A 146 -4.99 14.63 -6.56
CA PHE A 146 -6.40 14.92 -6.87
C PHE A 146 -7.39 14.31 -5.89
N THR A 147 -7.00 13.26 -5.16
CA THR A 147 -7.95 12.46 -4.36
C THR A 147 -7.75 12.59 -2.86
N GLY A 148 -6.70 13.29 -2.42
CA GLY A 148 -6.30 13.36 -1.02
C GLY A 148 -5.61 12.09 -0.49
N TYR A 149 -5.34 11.12 -1.36
CA TYR A 149 -4.65 9.87 -1.03
C TYR A 149 -3.61 9.52 -2.09
N MET A 150 -2.52 8.87 -1.65
CA MET A 150 -1.47 8.42 -2.53
C MET A 150 -1.13 6.95 -2.25
N ASN A 151 -0.58 6.27 -3.26
CA ASN A 151 -0.19 4.87 -3.14
C ASN A 151 1.20 4.73 -2.52
N SER A 152 1.32 3.89 -1.51
CA SER A 152 2.58 3.50 -0.88
C SER A 152 2.99 2.06 -1.16
N LYS A 153 2.12 1.26 -1.74
CA LYS A 153 2.34 -0.18 -1.92
C LYS A 153 3.59 -0.51 -2.74
N LEU A 154 3.84 0.26 -3.79
CA LEU A 154 4.96 0.07 -4.72
C LEU A 154 6.09 1.09 -4.51
N CYS A 155 5.96 1.95 -3.50
CA CYS A 155 6.92 2.99 -3.18
C CYS A 155 7.01 3.16 -1.68
N LEU A 156 8.12 2.77 -1.09
CA LEU A 156 8.31 2.88 0.36
C LEU A 156 8.34 4.34 0.80
N LYS A 157 7.59 4.66 1.84
CA LYS A 157 7.53 5.99 2.44
C LYS A 157 8.90 6.48 2.94
N ILE A 158 9.71 5.56 3.46
CA ILE A 158 11.03 5.88 4.04
C ILE A 158 12.06 6.31 3.00
N VAL A 159 11.89 5.93 1.73
CA VAL A 159 12.87 6.21 0.66
C VAL A 159 12.48 7.42 -0.16
N ASN A 160 11.71 8.29 0.41
CA ASN A 160 11.21 9.48 -0.26
C ASN A 160 12.23 10.61 -0.29
N ASN A 161 13.46 10.31 -0.70
CA ASN A 161 14.45 11.34 -0.98
C ASN A 161 15.06 11.14 -2.38
N ALA A 162 15.51 12.23 -2.99
CA ALA A 162 16.03 12.22 -4.36
C ALA A 162 17.28 11.33 -4.54
N ASN A 163 18.02 11.09 -3.47
CA ASN A 163 19.28 10.36 -3.50
C ASN A 163 19.12 8.83 -3.46
N VAL A 164 17.92 8.33 -3.12
CA VAL A 164 17.65 6.88 -2.98
C VAL A 164 16.91 6.31 -4.19
N ARG A 165 16.79 7.05 -5.27
CA ARG A 165 16.03 6.67 -6.47
C ARG A 165 16.45 5.34 -7.09
N GLY A 166 17.69 4.95 -6.99
CA GLY A 166 18.22 3.72 -7.59
C GLY A 166 18.22 2.49 -6.70
N ALA A 167 17.77 2.60 -5.45
CA ALA A 167 17.92 1.53 -4.46
C ALA A 167 16.73 0.57 -4.36
N HIS A 168 15.57 0.91 -4.96
CA HIS A 168 14.35 0.14 -4.78
C HIS A 168 13.62 -0.06 -6.11
N TYR A 169 13.14 -1.29 -6.30
CA TYR A 169 12.41 -1.69 -7.50
C TYR A 169 11.05 -2.24 -7.10
N ALA A 170 10.00 -1.74 -7.74
CA ALA A 170 8.66 -2.29 -7.55
C ALA A 170 8.56 -3.69 -8.15
N VAL A 171 7.85 -4.57 -7.47
CA VAL A 171 7.58 -5.95 -7.91
C VAL A 171 6.08 -6.16 -7.97
N LEU A 172 5.61 -6.69 -9.10
CA LEU A 172 4.22 -7.12 -9.23
C LEU A 172 4.10 -8.60 -8.87
N SER A 173 3.59 -8.86 -7.67
CA SER A 173 3.22 -10.21 -7.25
C SER A 173 1.87 -10.57 -7.88
N LEU A 174 1.90 -11.48 -8.86
CA LEU A 174 0.71 -11.90 -9.62
C LEU A 174 -0.11 -12.95 -8.87
N MET A 175 0.53 -13.76 -8.03
CA MET A 175 -0.12 -14.73 -7.14
C MET A 175 0.66 -14.83 -5.83
N ARG A 176 -0.04 -14.78 -4.72
CA ARG A 176 0.50 -14.90 -3.36
C ARG A 176 -0.22 -15.98 -2.58
N LEU A 177 0.39 -16.48 -1.51
CA LEU A 177 -0.21 -17.47 -0.64
C LEU A 177 -1.52 -16.96 -0.01
N ALA A 178 -1.59 -15.66 0.32
CA ALA A 178 -2.82 -15.03 0.80
C ALA A 178 -3.98 -15.18 -0.20
N ASP A 179 -3.71 -15.04 -1.50
CA ASP A 179 -4.73 -15.20 -2.55
C ASP A 179 -5.25 -16.64 -2.58
N VAL A 180 -4.36 -17.62 -2.42
CA VAL A 180 -4.73 -19.05 -2.35
C VAL A 180 -5.61 -19.33 -1.13
N TYR A 181 -5.29 -18.75 0.02
CA TYR A 181 -6.10 -18.92 1.24
C TYR A 181 -7.48 -18.26 1.10
N LEU A 182 -7.56 -17.08 0.50
CA LEU A 182 -8.85 -16.43 0.23
C LEU A 182 -9.71 -17.24 -0.74
N MET A 183 -9.13 -17.74 -1.84
CA MET A 183 -9.82 -18.62 -2.78
C MET A 183 -10.30 -19.92 -2.12
N TYR A 184 -9.47 -20.51 -1.24
CA TYR A 184 -9.87 -21.68 -0.49
C TYR A 184 -11.03 -21.38 0.48
N SER A 185 -10.97 -20.27 1.19
CA SER A 185 -12.03 -19.82 2.11
C SER A 185 -13.36 -19.61 1.36
N GLU A 186 -13.30 -18.93 0.22
CA GLU A 186 -14.47 -18.71 -0.62
C GLU A 186 -15.05 -20.02 -1.16
N ALA A 187 -14.22 -20.89 -1.71
CA ALA A 187 -14.65 -22.18 -2.24
C ALA A 187 -15.31 -23.05 -1.17
N THR A 188 -14.77 -23.05 0.05
CA THR A 188 -15.38 -23.81 1.15
C THR A 188 -16.67 -23.19 1.65
N ALA A 189 -16.77 -21.87 1.69
CA ALA A 189 -18.02 -21.18 2.04
C ALA A 189 -19.14 -21.50 1.04
N VAL A 190 -18.84 -21.48 -0.26
CA VAL A 190 -19.79 -21.81 -1.33
C VAL A 190 -20.15 -23.30 -1.29
N GLY A 191 -19.16 -24.19 -1.14
CA GLY A 191 -19.38 -25.64 -1.19
C GLY A 191 -20.12 -26.22 0.02
N TYR A 192 -19.93 -25.62 1.19
CA TYR A 192 -20.52 -26.13 2.45
C TYR A 192 -21.52 -25.16 3.09
N GLY A 193 -21.80 -24.04 2.46
CA GLY A 193 -22.74 -23.03 2.96
C GLY A 193 -22.19 -22.19 4.14
N SER A 194 -20.99 -22.47 4.60
CA SER A 194 -20.29 -21.69 5.63
C SER A 194 -18.77 -21.92 5.57
N PRO A 195 -17.94 -20.96 6.00
CA PRO A 195 -16.51 -21.16 6.11
C PRO A 195 -16.21 -22.33 7.07
N GLN A 196 -15.40 -23.27 6.61
CA GLN A 196 -14.94 -24.35 7.48
C GLN A 196 -13.86 -23.82 8.45
N SER A 197 -13.71 -24.46 9.62
CA SER A 197 -12.81 -24.02 10.68
C SER A 197 -11.35 -23.79 10.22
N LYS A 198 -10.88 -24.59 9.26
CA LYS A 198 -9.56 -24.38 8.63
C LYS A 198 -9.50 -23.16 7.72
N ALA A 199 -10.61 -22.76 7.11
CA ALA A 199 -10.66 -21.58 6.24
C ALA A 199 -10.78 -20.28 7.05
N SER A 200 -11.27 -20.35 8.29
CA SER A 200 -11.43 -19.19 9.18
C SER A 200 -10.17 -18.91 10.03
N SER A 201 -9.17 -19.78 9.97
CA SER A 201 -7.95 -19.67 10.79
C SER A 201 -6.76 -18.99 10.08
N PHE A 202 -7.02 -18.35 8.92
CA PHE A 202 -6.00 -17.68 8.11
C PHE A 202 -6.18 -16.17 8.05
#